data_3221605fd945af37c47899b0ef944cc4
#
_entry.id   3221605fd945af37c47899b0ef944cc4
#
_cell.length_a   1.000
_cell.length_b   1.000
_cell.length_c   1.000
_cell.angle_alpha   90.00
_cell.angle_beta   90.00
_cell.angle_gamma   90.00
#
_symmetry.space_group_name_H-M   'P 1'
#
loop_
_entity.id
_entity.type
_entity.pdbx_description
1 polymer ?
#
loop_
_entity_poly.entity_id
_entity_poly.type
_entity_poly.pdbx_seq_one_letter_code
_entity_poly.pdbx_strand_id
1 'polypeptide(L)'
;MVTSGFVASLSEDTGERSGLALSRQQLVEHLRKDHPFRVAFAQDDALMRVGSEEYADTVGDLLYALGAADQPGMPSLGQRLIERLGPDWRALMDFETILQVEAVGNHHLQIRNRSGSLDRDALDSDIKCVISGSRKAILEHLLEAMSVHLALSPFFTREMKAEDHLALTDLFESERLPIEGSGFFDQRFINYLSQKPELLQEINWRQFEGLSAEWLVRNGYEVELGAGRNDGGVDVRAWNAGRKPGVPPVVIVQCKREKRKIGKVVVKALWADVHAEGADGGLVATTNDISPGASKLVEARAYPITVANRDEVTRWITAMRRPTAGVVL
;
A
#
# COMPACT_ATOMS: atom_id res chain seq x y z
N MET A 1 14.69 27.35 9.70
CA MET A 1 15.56 26.17 9.84
C MET A 1 16.55 26.14 8.67
N VAL A 2 17.66 25.40 8.79
CA VAL A 2 18.59 25.16 7.67
C VAL A 2 17.99 24.09 6.75
N THR A 3 18.21 24.21 5.43
CA THR A 3 17.64 23.29 4.43
C THR A 3 18.02 21.83 4.66
N SER A 4 19.24 21.53 5.09
CA SER A 4 19.66 20.16 5.45
C SER A 4 18.84 19.57 6.60
N GLY A 5 18.59 20.34 7.65
CA GLY A 5 17.74 19.93 8.76
C GLY A 5 16.27 19.72 8.35
N PHE A 6 15.76 20.58 7.47
CA PHE A 6 14.41 20.43 6.90
C PHE A 6 14.27 19.11 6.11
N VAL A 7 15.23 18.83 5.24
CA VAL A 7 15.22 17.59 4.43
C VAL A 7 15.31 16.35 5.31
N ALA A 8 16.15 16.40 6.38
CA ALA A 8 16.26 15.31 7.33
C ALA A 8 14.93 15.05 8.05
N SER A 9 14.30 16.09 8.60
CA SER A 9 12.99 15.97 9.25
C SER A 9 11.91 15.45 8.28
N LEU A 10 11.90 15.94 7.05
CA LEU A 10 10.95 15.49 6.04
C LEU A 10 11.14 14.01 5.68
N SER A 11 12.40 13.54 5.60
CA SER A 11 12.73 12.14 5.35
C SER A 11 12.29 11.25 6.53
N GLU A 12 12.57 11.68 7.75
CA GLU A 12 12.20 10.98 8.97
C GLU A 12 10.68 10.86 9.11
N ASP A 13 9.96 11.98 9.06
CA ASP A 13 8.50 12.00 9.17
C ASP A 13 7.79 11.18 8.08
N THR A 14 8.28 11.29 6.83
CA THR A 14 7.72 10.50 5.72
C THR A 14 8.04 9.01 5.87
N GLY A 15 9.27 8.69 6.27
CA GLY A 15 9.73 7.33 6.49
C GLY A 15 8.94 6.62 7.59
N GLU A 16 8.83 7.24 8.77
CA GLU A 16 8.08 6.71 9.90
C GLU A 16 6.61 6.40 9.55
N ARG A 17 5.97 7.23 8.75
CA ARG A 17 4.55 7.11 8.41
C ARG A 17 4.27 6.19 7.22
N SER A 18 5.18 6.12 6.27
CA SER A 18 5.10 5.16 5.16
C SER A 18 5.70 3.80 5.49
N GLY A 19 6.60 3.72 6.49
CA GLY A 19 7.43 2.55 6.77
C GLY A 19 8.50 2.30 5.72
N LEU A 20 8.79 3.29 4.85
CA LEU A 20 9.76 3.19 3.76
C LEU A 20 10.97 4.10 4.04
N ALA A 21 12.16 3.53 4.02
CA ALA A 21 13.40 4.30 4.03
C ALA A 21 13.65 4.86 2.63
N LEU A 22 13.74 6.20 2.54
CA LEU A 22 13.90 6.94 1.30
C LEU A 22 15.21 7.70 1.30
N SER A 23 15.94 7.63 0.20
CA SER A 23 17.06 8.52 -0.05
C SER A 23 16.57 9.94 -0.33
N ARG A 24 17.46 10.94 -0.16
CA ARG A 24 17.19 12.33 -0.52
C ARG A 24 16.71 12.47 -1.98
N GLN A 25 17.31 11.71 -2.90
CA GLN A 25 16.93 11.71 -4.30
C GLN A 25 15.51 11.20 -4.50
N GLN A 26 15.16 10.08 -3.86
CA GLN A 26 13.81 9.51 -3.92
C GLN A 26 12.74 10.48 -3.36
N LEU A 27 13.04 11.20 -2.28
CA LEU A 27 12.13 12.24 -1.79
C LEU A 27 11.85 13.31 -2.84
N VAL A 28 12.90 13.83 -3.49
CA VAL A 28 12.75 14.83 -4.56
C VAL A 28 11.94 14.29 -5.73
N GLU A 29 12.16 13.05 -6.13
CA GLU A 29 11.44 12.40 -7.23
C GLU A 29 9.93 12.26 -6.94
N HIS A 30 9.55 12.08 -5.67
CA HIS A 30 8.16 11.97 -5.25
C HIS A 30 7.46 13.30 -5.01
N LEU A 31 8.20 14.41 -4.85
CA LEU A 31 7.63 15.75 -4.82
C LEU A 31 7.18 16.19 -6.22
N ARG A 32 6.05 16.88 -6.30
CA ARG A 32 5.59 17.50 -7.56
C ARG A 32 6.70 18.37 -8.17
N LYS A 33 6.77 18.42 -9.50
CA LYS A 33 7.84 19.15 -10.21
C LYS A 33 7.91 20.63 -9.87
N ASP A 34 6.78 21.24 -9.58
CA ASP A 34 6.59 22.65 -9.20
C ASP A 34 6.59 22.89 -7.69
N HIS A 35 6.87 21.87 -6.88
CA HIS A 35 6.81 22.00 -5.43
C HIS A 35 7.87 22.98 -4.92
N PRO A 36 7.49 24.01 -4.11
CA PRO A 36 8.39 25.07 -3.70
C PRO A 36 9.62 24.56 -2.92
N PHE A 37 9.45 23.48 -2.18
CA PHE A 37 10.54 22.91 -1.37
C PHE A 37 11.59 22.13 -2.18
N ARG A 38 11.39 21.89 -3.47
CA ARG A 38 12.45 21.28 -4.30
C ARG A 38 13.76 22.06 -4.25
N VAL A 39 13.69 23.38 -4.05
CA VAL A 39 14.87 24.24 -3.90
C VAL A 39 15.71 23.85 -2.67
N ALA A 40 15.07 23.41 -1.59
CA ALA A 40 15.76 22.97 -0.37
C ALA A 40 16.67 21.76 -0.59
N PHE A 41 16.35 20.93 -1.58
CA PHE A 41 17.16 19.76 -1.91
C PHE A 41 18.39 20.08 -2.77
N ALA A 42 18.42 21.26 -3.38
CA ALA A 42 19.55 21.73 -4.20
C ALA A 42 20.57 22.54 -3.39
N GLN A 43 20.24 22.98 -2.17
CA GLN A 43 21.05 23.89 -1.34
C GLN A 43 21.08 23.40 0.11
N ASP A 44 22.23 22.95 0.60
CA ASP A 44 22.32 22.34 1.95
C ASP A 44 22.32 23.35 3.10
N ASP A 45 22.81 24.57 2.89
CA ASP A 45 23.07 25.57 3.94
C ASP A 45 22.19 26.83 3.84
N ALA A 46 21.16 26.81 3.01
CA ALA A 46 20.23 27.92 2.91
C ALA A 46 19.30 27.97 4.14
N LEU A 47 18.94 29.19 4.56
CA LEU A 47 17.92 29.40 5.57
C LEU A 47 16.55 29.46 4.90
N MET A 48 15.61 28.70 5.41
CA MET A 48 14.23 28.71 4.94
C MET A 48 13.24 28.87 6.10
N ARG A 49 12.11 29.48 5.81
CA ARG A 49 10.95 29.55 6.71
C ARG A 49 9.87 28.65 6.13
N VAL A 50 9.38 27.76 6.96
CA VAL A 50 8.31 26.80 6.59
C VAL A 50 7.19 26.96 7.59
N GLY A 51 5.95 27.11 7.11
CA GLY A 51 4.77 27.06 7.94
C GLY A 51 4.47 25.62 8.38
N SER A 52 3.86 25.44 9.54
CA SER A 52 3.49 24.10 10.03
C SER A 52 2.50 23.40 9.11
N GLU A 53 1.53 24.11 8.55
CA GLU A 53 0.55 23.57 7.59
C GLU A 53 1.25 23.17 6.29
N GLU A 54 2.09 24.04 5.74
CA GLU A 54 2.86 23.77 4.51
C GLU A 54 3.79 22.56 4.66
N TYR A 55 4.39 22.40 5.85
CA TYR A 55 5.17 21.22 6.19
C TYR A 55 4.31 19.95 6.22
N ALA A 56 3.18 20.00 6.94
CA ALA A 56 2.28 18.87 7.05
C ALA A 56 1.70 18.45 5.68
N ASP A 57 1.30 19.41 4.85
CA ASP A 57 0.83 19.16 3.49
C ASP A 57 1.91 18.51 2.62
N THR A 58 3.18 18.94 2.78
CA THR A 58 4.30 18.32 2.07
C THR A 58 4.51 16.86 2.48
N VAL A 59 4.44 16.57 3.78
CA VAL A 59 4.47 15.18 4.28
C VAL A 59 3.29 14.39 3.71
N GLY A 60 2.08 14.96 3.73
CA GLY A 60 0.88 14.34 3.17
C GLY A 60 0.98 14.05 1.67
N ASP A 61 1.51 14.97 0.89
CA ASP A 61 1.77 14.80 -0.55
C ASP A 61 2.76 13.64 -0.81
N LEU A 62 3.82 13.55 -0.03
CA LEU A 62 4.79 12.46 -0.11
C LEU A 62 4.15 11.11 0.29
N LEU A 63 3.39 11.07 1.38
CA LEU A 63 2.69 9.88 1.81
C LEU A 63 1.68 9.39 0.76
N TYR A 64 0.98 10.32 0.10
CA TYR A 64 0.11 9.99 -1.03
C TYR A 64 0.89 9.41 -2.21
N ALA A 65 2.00 10.04 -2.60
CA ALA A 65 2.86 9.56 -3.69
C ALA A 65 3.47 8.18 -3.40
N LEU A 66 3.64 7.83 -2.12
CA LEU A 66 4.11 6.52 -1.65
C LEU A 66 2.97 5.51 -1.41
N GLY A 67 1.71 5.91 -1.62
CA GLY A 67 0.53 5.07 -1.43
C GLY A 67 0.10 4.87 0.02
N ALA A 68 0.78 5.51 0.97
CA ALA A 68 0.46 5.44 2.40
C ALA A 68 -0.75 6.29 2.80
N ALA A 69 -1.15 7.27 1.96
CA ALA A 69 -2.34 8.08 2.14
C ALA A 69 -3.30 7.91 0.95
N ASP A 70 -4.60 8.20 1.16
CA ASP A 70 -5.65 8.09 0.12
C ASP A 70 -5.78 9.36 -0.72
N GLN A 71 -5.30 10.49 -0.21
CA GLN A 71 -5.37 11.80 -0.87
C GLN A 71 -4.12 12.62 -0.57
N PRO A 72 -3.77 13.57 -1.45
CA PRO A 72 -2.65 14.48 -1.22
C PRO A 72 -2.95 15.48 -0.09
N GLY A 73 -1.89 16.09 0.43
CA GLY A 73 -1.96 17.05 1.53
C GLY A 73 -2.25 16.41 2.88
N MET A 74 -2.53 17.26 3.88
CA MET A 74 -2.86 16.83 5.23
C MET A 74 -4.24 17.37 5.63
N PRO A 75 -5.34 16.71 5.19
CA PRO A 75 -6.68 17.11 5.58
C PRO A 75 -6.84 17.20 7.11
N SER A 76 -7.55 18.22 7.58
CA SER A 76 -7.87 18.36 8.99
C SER A 76 -8.73 17.20 9.50
N LEU A 77 -8.82 17.05 10.80
CA LEU A 77 -9.67 16.00 11.39
C LEU A 77 -11.14 16.21 11.01
N GLY A 78 -11.60 17.46 10.95
CA GLY A 78 -12.97 17.81 10.52
C GLY A 78 -13.23 17.46 9.07
N GLN A 79 -12.27 17.71 8.16
CA GLN A 79 -12.37 17.31 6.76
C GLN A 79 -12.46 15.78 6.63
N ARG A 80 -11.61 15.04 7.35
CA ARG A 80 -11.67 13.57 7.36
C ARG A 80 -12.99 13.04 7.91
N LEU A 81 -13.55 13.69 8.93
CA LEU A 81 -14.86 13.34 9.47
C LEU A 81 -15.97 13.57 8.42
N ILE A 82 -15.98 14.72 7.73
CA ILE A 82 -16.93 15.02 6.66
C ILE A 82 -16.89 13.95 5.56
N GLU A 83 -15.70 13.56 5.13
CA GLU A 83 -15.52 12.51 4.10
C GLU A 83 -16.14 11.17 4.52
N ARG A 84 -15.95 10.78 5.79
CA ARG A 84 -16.51 9.54 6.33
C ARG A 84 -18.02 9.57 6.54
N LEU A 85 -18.56 10.73 6.87
CA LEU A 85 -20.00 10.95 6.95
C LEU A 85 -20.68 10.93 5.57
N GLY A 86 -19.89 11.13 4.50
CA GLY A 86 -20.38 11.09 3.13
C GLY A 86 -21.12 12.37 2.70
N PRO A 87 -21.76 12.35 1.52
CA PRO A 87 -22.34 13.55 0.90
C PRO A 87 -23.48 14.18 1.72
N ASP A 88 -24.16 13.39 2.52
CA ASP A 88 -25.33 13.83 3.32
C ASP A 88 -24.94 14.32 4.72
N TRP A 89 -23.66 14.57 5.00
CA TRP A 89 -23.17 14.96 6.32
C TRP A 89 -23.91 16.19 6.91
N ARG A 90 -24.37 17.13 6.04
CA ARG A 90 -25.15 18.31 6.47
C ARG A 90 -26.50 17.98 7.09
N ALA A 91 -27.05 16.80 6.82
CA ALA A 91 -28.26 16.33 7.47
C ALA A 91 -28.00 15.82 8.90
N LEU A 92 -26.74 15.53 9.23
CA LEU A 92 -26.32 15.00 10.54
C LEU A 92 -25.84 16.11 11.47
N MET A 93 -25.12 17.11 10.95
CA MET A 93 -24.60 18.25 11.72
C MET A 93 -24.23 19.41 10.80
N ASP A 94 -24.28 20.63 11.34
CA ASP A 94 -23.79 21.81 10.64
C ASP A 94 -22.27 21.96 10.72
N PHE A 95 -21.73 22.93 9.99
CA PHE A 95 -20.28 23.13 9.93
C PHE A 95 -19.67 23.58 11.27
N GLU A 96 -20.41 24.34 12.08
CA GLU A 96 -19.95 24.78 13.40
C GLU A 96 -19.81 23.59 14.34
N THR A 97 -20.78 22.68 14.31
CA THR A 97 -20.71 21.40 15.07
C THR A 97 -19.51 20.54 14.63
N ILE A 98 -19.21 20.47 13.32
CA ILE A 98 -18.00 19.79 12.83
C ILE A 98 -16.73 20.39 13.45
N LEU A 99 -16.61 21.72 13.48
CA LEU A 99 -15.44 22.38 14.10
C LEU A 99 -15.33 22.11 15.59
N GLN A 100 -16.44 22.04 16.31
CA GLN A 100 -16.46 21.69 17.73
C GLN A 100 -16.04 20.23 17.95
N VAL A 101 -16.55 19.30 17.14
CA VAL A 101 -16.15 17.88 17.17
C VAL A 101 -14.68 17.72 16.82
N GLU A 102 -14.19 18.43 15.82
CA GLU A 102 -12.76 18.48 15.46
C GLU A 102 -11.90 18.97 16.63
N ALA A 103 -12.31 20.03 17.31
CA ALA A 103 -11.59 20.56 18.47
C ALA A 103 -11.52 19.54 19.62
N VAL A 104 -12.63 18.87 19.93
CA VAL A 104 -12.67 17.76 20.92
C VAL A 104 -11.76 16.63 20.48
N GLY A 105 -11.85 16.17 19.24
CA GLY A 105 -11.01 15.08 18.72
C GLY A 105 -9.51 15.43 18.79
N ASN A 106 -9.12 16.62 18.37
CA ASN A 106 -7.73 17.09 18.45
C ASN A 106 -7.24 17.20 19.91
N HIS A 107 -8.08 17.64 20.84
CA HIS A 107 -7.76 17.66 22.25
C HIS A 107 -7.44 16.25 22.78
N HIS A 108 -8.28 15.28 22.50
CA HIS A 108 -8.07 13.88 22.90
C HIS A 108 -6.86 13.25 22.21
N LEU A 109 -6.55 13.59 20.96
CA LEU A 109 -5.31 13.17 20.30
C LEU A 109 -4.06 13.75 21.00
N GLN A 110 -4.10 14.99 21.47
CA GLN A 110 -2.99 15.58 22.24
C GLN A 110 -2.82 14.90 23.60
N ILE A 111 -3.92 14.54 24.28
CA ILE A 111 -3.86 13.75 25.53
C ILE A 111 -3.23 12.39 25.25
N ARG A 112 -3.73 11.68 24.23
CA ARG A 112 -3.20 10.39 23.80
C ARG A 112 -1.71 10.46 23.46
N ASN A 113 -1.27 11.51 22.79
CA ASN A 113 0.14 11.69 22.43
C ASN A 113 1.06 11.81 23.67
N ARG A 114 0.52 12.27 24.81
CA ARG A 114 1.26 12.40 26.08
C ARG A 114 1.12 11.15 26.96
N SER A 115 -0.04 10.50 26.96
CA SER A 115 -0.38 9.37 27.85
C SER A 115 -0.13 8.00 27.25
N GLY A 116 0.05 7.92 25.92
CA GLY A 116 0.19 6.65 25.17
C GLY A 116 -1.12 5.96 24.79
N SER A 117 -2.26 6.36 25.39
CA SER A 117 -3.56 5.74 25.13
C SER A 117 -4.70 6.73 25.01
N LEU A 118 -5.72 6.38 24.22
CA LEU A 118 -6.94 7.17 24.08
C LEU A 118 -7.99 6.68 25.10
N ASP A 119 -8.52 7.61 25.90
CA ASP A 119 -9.67 7.37 26.77
C ASP A 119 -10.95 7.58 25.95
N ARG A 120 -11.57 6.45 25.55
CA ARG A 120 -12.79 6.47 24.73
C ARG A 120 -14.03 6.92 25.50
N ASP A 121 -14.09 6.65 26.80
CA ASP A 121 -15.24 7.06 27.63
C ASP A 121 -15.24 8.56 27.88
N ALA A 122 -14.06 9.13 28.11
CA ALA A 122 -13.89 10.58 28.21
C ALA A 122 -14.22 11.27 26.87
N LEU A 123 -13.73 10.74 25.74
CA LEU A 123 -14.07 11.24 24.40
C LEU A 123 -15.58 11.21 24.15
N ASP A 124 -16.25 10.08 24.42
CA ASP A 124 -17.71 9.96 24.25
C ASP A 124 -18.46 10.96 25.13
N SER A 125 -17.99 11.17 26.36
CA SER A 125 -18.57 12.16 27.28
C SER A 125 -18.48 13.58 26.74
N ASP A 126 -17.33 13.97 26.20
CA ASP A 126 -17.12 15.31 25.65
C ASP A 126 -17.91 15.52 24.35
N ILE A 127 -17.98 14.52 23.49
CA ILE A 127 -18.81 14.53 22.29
C ILE A 127 -20.30 14.68 22.61
N LYS A 128 -20.75 14.09 23.74
CA LYS A 128 -22.13 14.27 24.24
C LYS A 128 -22.48 15.73 24.56
N CYS A 129 -21.51 16.52 24.93
CA CYS A 129 -21.73 17.95 25.19
C CYS A 129 -21.88 18.77 23.89
N VAL A 130 -21.37 18.28 22.78
CA VAL A 130 -21.39 18.96 21.48
C VAL A 130 -22.57 18.50 20.62
N ILE A 131 -22.89 17.22 20.65
CA ILE A 131 -23.91 16.62 19.75
C ILE A 131 -25.08 16.06 20.56
N SER A 132 -26.30 16.49 20.23
CA SER A 132 -27.54 16.07 20.90
C SER A 132 -28.29 14.91 20.23
N GLY A 133 -27.81 14.33 19.14
CA GLY A 133 -28.49 13.33 18.30
C GLY A 133 -27.84 11.96 18.21
N SER A 134 -27.83 11.33 17.04
CA SER A 134 -27.30 9.96 16.73
C SER A 134 -25.80 9.81 16.95
N ARG A 135 -25.34 9.96 18.18
CA ARG A 135 -23.94 10.05 18.60
C ARG A 135 -23.06 8.83 18.25
N LYS A 136 -23.63 7.61 18.38
CA LYS A 136 -22.83 6.40 18.23
C LYS A 136 -22.16 6.30 16.85
N ALA A 137 -22.92 6.59 15.79
CA ALA A 137 -22.35 6.53 14.45
C ALA A 137 -21.30 7.63 14.21
N ILE A 138 -21.54 8.84 14.75
CA ILE A 138 -20.60 9.95 14.64
C ILE A 138 -19.31 9.66 15.41
N LEU A 139 -19.41 9.08 16.62
CA LEU A 139 -18.25 8.69 17.41
C LEU A 139 -17.39 7.65 16.68
N GLU A 140 -17.99 6.64 16.07
CA GLU A 140 -17.24 5.63 15.27
C GLU A 140 -16.52 6.29 14.09
N HIS A 141 -17.20 7.14 13.32
CA HIS A 141 -16.58 7.88 12.23
C HIS A 141 -15.46 8.82 12.69
N LEU A 142 -15.63 9.45 13.86
CA LEU A 142 -14.60 10.29 14.47
C LEU A 142 -13.39 9.45 14.88
N LEU A 143 -13.58 8.32 15.54
CA LEU A 143 -12.50 7.42 15.94
C LEU A 143 -11.69 6.93 14.73
N GLU A 144 -12.37 6.57 13.63
CA GLU A 144 -11.72 6.21 12.39
C GLU A 144 -10.95 7.39 11.76
N ALA A 145 -11.55 8.60 11.75
CA ALA A 145 -10.88 9.81 11.26
C ALA A 145 -9.64 10.15 12.11
N MET A 146 -9.75 10.04 13.44
CA MET A 146 -8.64 10.23 14.39
C MET A 146 -7.52 9.21 14.15
N SER A 147 -7.87 7.93 13.88
CA SER A 147 -6.89 6.88 13.58
C SER A 147 -6.05 7.23 12.35
N VAL A 148 -6.71 7.63 11.26
CA VAL A 148 -6.02 8.05 10.02
C VAL A 148 -5.22 9.32 10.26
N HIS A 149 -5.76 10.30 10.98
CA HIS A 149 -5.06 11.55 11.27
C HIS A 149 -3.80 11.31 12.10
N LEU A 150 -3.88 10.46 13.12
CA LEU A 150 -2.73 10.04 13.92
C LEU A 150 -1.66 9.32 13.09
N ALA A 151 -2.10 8.47 12.15
CA ALA A 151 -1.18 7.72 11.29
C ALA A 151 -0.34 8.59 10.38
N LEU A 152 -0.94 9.66 9.84
CA LEU A 152 -0.36 10.44 8.76
C LEU A 152 0.25 11.76 9.23
N SER A 153 -0.29 12.39 10.31
CA SER A 153 0.12 13.72 10.75
C SER A 153 1.53 13.72 11.37
N PRO A 154 2.43 14.60 10.92
CA PRO A 154 3.78 14.73 11.49
C PRO A 154 3.81 15.32 12.92
N PHE A 155 2.66 15.77 13.43
CA PHE A 155 2.57 16.41 14.76
C PHE A 155 2.30 15.43 15.91
N PHE A 156 2.12 14.14 15.60
CA PHE A 156 1.92 13.10 16.60
C PHE A 156 3.05 12.09 16.59
N THR A 157 3.56 11.77 17.78
CA THR A 157 4.62 10.79 17.94
C THR A 157 4.12 9.39 17.58
N ARG A 158 4.90 8.69 16.79
CA ARG A 158 4.70 7.28 16.47
C ARG A 158 5.96 6.52 16.86
N GLU A 159 5.81 5.46 17.65
CA GLU A 159 6.93 4.58 17.94
C GLU A 159 7.11 3.60 16.77
N MET A 160 8.18 3.77 16.02
CA MET A 160 8.67 2.79 15.05
C MET A 160 10.14 2.50 15.33
N LYS A 161 10.52 1.25 15.18
CA LYS A 161 11.94 0.86 15.26
C LYS A 161 12.57 1.06 13.89
N ALA A 162 13.83 1.47 13.87
CA ALA A 162 14.58 1.67 12.62
C ALA A 162 14.63 0.40 11.75
N GLU A 163 14.67 -0.77 12.39
CA GLU A 163 14.63 -2.10 11.75
C GLU A 163 13.30 -2.44 11.07
N ASP A 164 12.23 -1.68 11.38
CA ASP A 164 10.92 -1.87 10.76
C ASP A 164 10.77 -1.13 9.40
N HIS A 165 11.77 -0.32 9.01
CA HIS A 165 11.74 0.36 7.72
C HIS A 165 12.29 -0.52 6.60
N LEU A 166 11.56 -0.53 5.47
CA LEU A 166 12.04 -1.14 4.24
C LEU A 166 12.68 -0.10 3.33
N ALA A 167 13.83 -0.40 2.75
CA ALA A 167 14.38 0.43 1.70
C ALA A 167 13.52 0.33 0.45
N LEU A 168 13.08 1.46 -0.11
CA LEU A 168 12.29 1.44 -1.35
C LEU A 168 13.05 0.80 -2.51
N THR A 169 14.39 0.86 -2.51
CA THR A 169 15.26 0.18 -3.48
C THR A 169 15.11 -1.33 -3.47
N ASP A 170 14.75 -1.92 -2.33
CA ASP A 170 14.60 -3.38 -2.22
C ASP A 170 13.52 -3.93 -3.13
N LEU A 171 12.49 -3.14 -3.45
CA LEU A 171 11.47 -3.51 -4.41
C LEU A 171 12.06 -3.81 -5.81
N PHE A 172 13.12 -3.12 -6.18
CA PHE A 172 13.72 -3.17 -7.51
C PHE A 172 14.96 -4.06 -7.57
N GLU A 173 15.74 -4.10 -6.49
CA GLU A 173 17.10 -4.68 -6.48
C GLU A 173 17.20 -5.96 -5.66
N SER A 174 16.31 -6.15 -4.66
CA SER A 174 16.41 -7.27 -3.72
C SER A 174 15.55 -8.47 -4.15
N GLU A 175 16.14 -9.66 -4.04
CA GLU A 175 15.42 -10.94 -4.13
C GLU A 175 14.83 -11.37 -2.77
N ARG A 176 15.01 -10.57 -1.72
CA ARG A 176 14.47 -10.87 -0.39
C ARG A 176 12.96 -10.62 -0.37
N LEU A 177 12.24 -11.63 0.07
CA LEU A 177 10.82 -11.56 0.36
C LEU A 177 10.59 -11.42 1.87
N PRO A 178 9.38 -11.04 2.32
CA PRO A 178 9.04 -11.07 3.74
C PRO A 178 9.35 -12.43 4.38
N ILE A 179 9.56 -12.43 5.70
CA ILE A 179 9.84 -13.66 6.47
C ILE A 179 8.60 -14.56 6.43
N GLU A 180 8.79 -15.87 6.33
CA GLU A 180 7.70 -16.86 6.34
C GLU A 180 6.70 -16.59 7.47
N GLY A 181 5.40 -16.57 7.12
CA GLY A 181 4.28 -16.27 8.02
C GLY A 181 3.82 -14.82 8.04
N SER A 182 4.58 -13.88 7.46
CA SER A 182 4.18 -12.46 7.32
C SER A 182 3.57 -12.08 5.97
N GLY A 183 3.34 -13.07 5.09
CA GLY A 183 2.91 -12.90 3.70
C GLY A 183 4.06 -13.10 2.70
N PHE A 184 3.75 -13.04 1.41
CA PHE A 184 4.73 -13.21 0.34
C PHE A 184 5.22 -11.89 -0.26
N PHE A 185 4.51 -10.79 0.02
CA PHE A 185 4.85 -9.47 -0.50
C PHE A 185 4.46 -8.38 0.50
N ASP A 186 5.33 -7.40 0.73
CA ASP A 186 5.13 -6.39 1.74
C ASP A 186 4.00 -5.41 1.37
N GLN A 187 3.14 -5.09 2.35
CA GLN A 187 1.99 -4.19 2.15
C GLN A 187 2.41 -2.78 1.71
N ARG A 188 3.56 -2.29 2.15
CA ARG A 188 4.08 -0.96 1.79
C ARG A 188 4.44 -0.90 0.31
N PHE A 189 5.00 -1.98 -0.25
CA PHE A 189 5.27 -2.09 -1.69
C PHE A 189 3.98 -2.22 -2.51
N ILE A 190 2.95 -2.93 -1.99
CA ILE A 190 1.63 -2.95 -2.62
C ILE A 190 1.05 -1.54 -2.69
N ASN A 191 1.08 -0.81 -1.58
CA ASN A 191 0.57 0.56 -1.50
C ASN A 191 1.33 1.48 -2.46
N TYR A 192 2.66 1.38 -2.52
CA TYR A 192 3.50 2.15 -3.44
C TYR A 192 3.19 1.85 -4.91
N LEU A 193 3.15 0.59 -5.30
CA LEU A 193 2.86 0.18 -6.68
C LEU A 193 1.44 0.55 -7.11
N SER A 194 0.50 0.69 -6.17
CA SER A 194 -0.86 1.16 -6.50
C SER A 194 -0.88 2.59 -7.02
N GLN A 195 0.08 3.43 -6.60
CA GLN A 195 0.26 4.81 -7.08
C GLN A 195 1.20 4.89 -8.29
N LYS A 196 2.02 3.85 -8.50
CA LYS A 196 3.07 3.80 -9.51
C LYS A 196 2.99 2.52 -10.35
N PRO A 197 1.84 2.21 -11.00
CA PRO A 197 1.67 0.96 -11.76
C PRO A 197 2.61 0.87 -12.97
N GLU A 198 3.14 2.00 -13.44
CA GLU A 198 4.16 2.05 -14.49
C GLU A 198 5.46 1.35 -14.09
N LEU A 199 5.78 1.29 -12.79
CA LEU A 199 6.99 0.67 -12.25
C LEU A 199 6.92 -0.85 -12.16
N LEU A 200 5.78 -1.47 -12.42
CA LEU A 200 5.63 -2.94 -12.41
C LEU A 200 6.65 -3.67 -13.29
N GLN A 201 7.09 -3.06 -14.37
CA GLN A 201 8.10 -3.64 -15.25
C GLN A 201 9.52 -3.52 -14.71
N GLU A 202 9.74 -2.68 -13.69
CA GLU A 202 11.06 -2.39 -13.12
C GLU A 202 11.32 -3.16 -11.81
N ILE A 203 10.27 -3.69 -11.13
CA ILE A 203 10.45 -4.42 -9.88
C ILE A 203 11.32 -5.67 -10.07
N ASN A 204 11.98 -6.13 -9.01
CA ASN A 204 12.75 -7.36 -9.09
C ASN A 204 11.85 -8.55 -9.48
N TRP A 205 12.38 -9.49 -10.24
CA TRP A 205 11.63 -10.68 -10.69
C TRP A 205 11.10 -11.50 -9.50
N ARG A 206 11.88 -11.63 -8.43
CA ARG A 206 11.47 -12.38 -7.23
C ARG A 206 10.36 -11.65 -6.47
N GLN A 207 10.41 -10.32 -6.43
CA GLN A 207 9.33 -9.50 -5.89
C GLN A 207 8.02 -9.69 -6.70
N PHE A 208 8.11 -9.86 -8.00
CA PHE A 208 6.93 -10.13 -8.84
C PHE A 208 6.33 -11.51 -8.59
N GLU A 209 7.15 -12.53 -8.34
CA GLU A 209 6.68 -13.85 -7.90
C GLU A 209 5.98 -13.75 -6.53
N GLY A 210 6.60 -13.05 -5.57
CA GLY A 210 6.00 -12.79 -4.25
C GLY A 210 4.67 -12.05 -4.34
N LEU A 211 4.55 -11.04 -5.19
CA LEU A 211 3.30 -10.31 -5.44
C LEU A 211 2.19 -11.24 -5.96
N SER A 212 2.54 -12.14 -6.88
CA SER A 212 1.60 -13.11 -7.45
C SER A 212 1.14 -14.13 -6.40
N ALA A 213 2.06 -14.60 -5.56
CA ALA A 213 1.76 -15.50 -4.44
C ALA A 213 0.85 -14.81 -3.40
N GLU A 214 1.15 -13.56 -3.04
CA GLU A 214 0.37 -12.77 -2.09
C GLU A 214 -1.07 -12.58 -2.57
N TRP A 215 -1.26 -12.31 -3.88
CA TRP A 215 -2.60 -12.23 -4.47
C TRP A 215 -3.40 -13.52 -4.26
N LEU A 216 -2.80 -14.67 -4.52
CA LEU A 216 -3.48 -15.97 -4.36
C LEU A 216 -3.83 -16.24 -2.90
N VAL A 217 -2.93 -15.97 -1.96
CA VAL A 217 -3.21 -16.11 -0.52
C VAL A 217 -4.40 -15.26 -0.10
N ARG A 218 -4.45 -14.00 -0.54
CA ARG A 218 -5.58 -13.09 -0.21
C ARG A 218 -6.90 -13.52 -0.86
N ASN A 219 -6.85 -14.36 -1.88
CA ASN A 219 -8.02 -14.98 -2.49
C ASN A 219 -8.34 -16.37 -1.92
N GLY A 220 -7.73 -16.75 -0.79
CA GLY A 220 -8.10 -17.94 -0.02
C GLY A 220 -7.39 -19.23 -0.46
N TYR A 221 -6.33 -19.14 -1.26
CA TYR A 221 -5.51 -20.30 -1.61
C TYR A 221 -4.42 -20.54 -0.58
N GLU A 222 -4.07 -21.81 -0.36
CA GLU A 222 -2.81 -22.19 0.26
C GLU A 222 -1.73 -22.18 -0.82
N VAL A 223 -0.61 -21.49 -0.57
CA VAL A 223 0.37 -21.18 -1.60
C VAL A 223 1.76 -21.67 -1.20
N GLU A 224 2.45 -22.23 -2.16
CA GLU A 224 3.87 -22.57 -2.09
C GLU A 224 4.62 -21.81 -3.18
N LEU A 225 5.58 -20.99 -2.78
CA LEU A 225 6.45 -20.26 -3.67
C LEU A 225 7.64 -21.11 -4.06
N GLY A 226 7.93 -21.20 -5.36
CA GLY A 226 9.09 -21.94 -5.88
C GLY A 226 10.41 -21.40 -5.34
N ALA A 227 11.48 -22.18 -5.48
CA ALA A 227 12.82 -21.83 -5.02
C ALA A 227 13.41 -20.60 -5.76
N GLY A 228 12.79 -20.18 -6.84
CA GLY A 228 13.13 -19.01 -7.65
C GLY A 228 14.14 -19.33 -8.75
N ARG A 229 15.21 -20.07 -8.47
CA ARG A 229 16.17 -20.48 -9.49
C ARG A 229 16.23 -22.00 -9.58
N ASN A 230 16.22 -22.55 -10.80
CA ASN A 230 16.24 -23.99 -11.06
C ASN A 230 15.03 -24.76 -10.51
N ASP A 231 13.87 -24.14 -10.52
CA ASP A 231 12.58 -24.69 -10.03
C ASP A 231 11.74 -25.38 -11.11
N GLY A 232 12.31 -25.63 -12.29
CA GLY A 232 11.61 -26.24 -13.42
C GLY A 232 10.65 -25.31 -14.14
N GLY A 233 10.58 -24.01 -13.76
CA GLY A 233 9.77 -22.99 -14.42
C GLY A 233 8.38 -22.78 -13.81
N VAL A 234 8.06 -23.42 -12.70
CA VAL A 234 6.83 -23.17 -11.93
C VAL A 234 7.16 -22.29 -10.73
N ASP A 235 6.74 -21.04 -10.79
CA ASP A 235 7.09 -20.02 -9.79
C ASP A 235 6.20 -20.09 -8.55
N VAL A 236 4.91 -20.44 -8.72
CA VAL A 236 3.95 -20.54 -7.60
C VAL A 236 3.04 -21.74 -7.80
N ARG A 237 2.76 -22.47 -6.71
CA ARG A 237 1.74 -23.54 -6.66
C ARG A 237 0.65 -23.14 -5.67
N ALA A 238 -0.61 -23.32 -6.06
CA ALA A 238 -1.75 -22.95 -5.24
C ALA A 238 -2.74 -24.10 -5.09
N TRP A 239 -3.27 -24.28 -3.88
CA TRP A 239 -4.27 -25.26 -3.52
C TRP A 239 -5.47 -24.59 -2.86
N ASN A 240 -6.61 -25.22 -2.91
CA ASN A 240 -7.73 -24.82 -2.08
C ASN A 240 -7.38 -24.98 -0.57
N ALA A 241 -7.97 -24.14 0.27
CA ALA A 241 -7.77 -24.21 1.71
C ALA A 241 -8.10 -25.61 2.26
N GLY A 242 -7.27 -26.06 3.22
CA GLY A 242 -7.40 -27.40 3.81
C GLY A 242 -6.86 -28.53 2.94
N ARG A 243 -5.84 -28.26 2.11
CA ARG A 243 -5.17 -29.26 1.29
C ARG A 243 -4.70 -30.48 2.11
N LYS A 244 -4.83 -31.67 1.53
CA LYS A 244 -4.24 -32.89 2.08
C LYS A 244 -2.86 -33.14 1.45
N PRO A 245 -1.93 -33.78 2.17
CA PRO A 245 -0.65 -34.19 1.59
C PRO A 245 -0.83 -35.02 0.32
N GLY A 246 -0.03 -34.74 -0.72
CA GLY A 246 -0.04 -35.48 -1.98
C GLY A 246 -1.16 -35.10 -2.96
N VAL A 247 -2.02 -34.11 -2.64
CA VAL A 247 -3.00 -33.60 -3.60
C VAL A 247 -2.31 -32.66 -4.58
N PRO A 248 -2.54 -32.81 -5.91
CA PRO A 248 -2.02 -31.90 -6.91
C PRO A 248 -2.48 -30.45 -6.68
N PRO A 249 -1.73 -29.44 -7.13
CA PRO A 249 -2.16 -28.05 -7.06
C PRO A 249 -3.39 -27.82 -7.95
N VAL A 250 -4.26 -26.92 -7.54
CA VAL A 250 -5.39 -26.46 -8.37
C VAL A 250 -4.88 -25.54 -9.49
N VAL A 251 -3.92 -24.67 -9.14
CA VAL A 251 -3.30 -23.74 -10.11
C VAL A 251 -1.80 -23.73 -9.92
N ILE A 252 -1.07 -23.81 -11.03
CA ILE A 252 0.36 -23.46 -11.08
C ILE A 252 0.55 -22.16 -11.83
N VAL A 253 1.50 -21.33 -11.37
CA VAL A 253 1.71 -20.00 -11.91
C VAL A 253 3.11 -19.88 -12.47
N GLN A 254 3.21 -19.28 -13.65
CA GLN A 254 4.45 -18.81 -14.23
C GLN A 254 4.45 -17.28 -14.29
N CYS A 255 5.42 -16.66 -13.62
CA CYS A 255 5.58 -15.22 -13.56
C CYS A 255 6.55 -14.74 -14.65
N LYS A 256 6.17 -13.74 -15.40
CA LYS A 256 6.98 -13.20 -16.49
C LYS A 256 7.05 -11.67 -16.41
N ARG A 257 8.12 -11.17 -15.75
CA ARG A 257 8.49 -9.76 -15.77
C ARG A 257 9.26 -9.45 -17.04
N GLU A 258 8.55 -9.14 -18.10
CA GLU A 258 9.14 -8.94 -19.43
C GLU A 258 8.66 -7.64 -20.09
N LYS A 259 9.55 -6.99 -20.85
CA LYS A 259 9.22 -5.85 -21.71
C LYS A 259 8.58 -6.26 -23.04
N ARG A 260 8.54 -7.56 -23.33
CA ARG A 260 7.95 -8.13 -24.56
C ARG A 260 6.67 -8.87 -24.24
N LYS A 261 5.77 -8.92 -25.21
CA LYS A 261 4.53 -9.68 -25.10
C LYS A 261 4.81 -11.18 -24.95
N ILE A 262 4.05 -11.85 -24.10
CA ILE A 262 4.18 -13.27 -23.84
C ILE A 262 3.88 -14.08 -25.12
N GLY A 263 4.82 -14.93 -25.47
CA GLY A 263 4.75 -15.75 -26.69
C GLY A 263 4.17 -17.15 -26.45
N LYS A 264 3.94 -17.86 -27.57
CA LYS A 264 3.41 -19.24 -27.56
C LYS A 264 4.27 -20.22 -26.77
N VAL A 265 5.57 -19.99 -26.66
CA VAL A 265 6.51 -20.90 -25.96
C VAL A 265 6.18 -20.96 -24.47
N VAL A 266 5.96 -19.81 -23.83
CA VAL A 266 5.59 -19.74 -22.40
C VAL A 266 4.29 -20.47 -22.14
N VAL A 267 3.27 -20.26 -22.96
CA VAL A 267 1.97 -20.93 -22.82
C VAL A 267 2.10 -22.46 -22.98
N LYS A 268 2.89 -22.92 -23.94
CA LYS A 268 3.11 -24.37 -24.15
C LYS A 268 3.90 -25.01 -23.01
N ALA A 269 4.91 -24.31 -22.47
CA ALA A 269 5.70 -24.78 -21.34
C ALA A 269 4.79 -24.94 -20.10
N LEU A 270 4.06 -23.88 -19.74
CA LEU A 270 3.12 -23.94 -18.62
C LEU A 270 2.06 -25.03 -18.79
N TRP A 271 1.56 -25.24 -20.00
CA TRP A 271 0.61 -26.33 -20.24
C TRP A 271 1.23 -27.71 -20.00
N ALA A 272 2.48 -27.91 -20.40
CA ALA A 272 3.19 -29.17 -20.12
C ALA A 272 3.37 -29.38 -18.61
N ASP A 273 3.70 -28.33 -17.87
CA ASP A 273 3.87 -28.36 -16.42
C ASP A 273 2.53 -28.63 -15.71
N VAL A 274 1.42 -28.01 -16.14
CA VAL A 274 0.06 -28.31 -15.65
C VAL A 274 -0.24 -29.80 -15.78
N HIS A 275 0.08 -30.39 -16.93
CA HIS A 275 -0.16 -31.80 -17.17
C HIS A 275 0.77 -32.70 -16.34
N ALA A 276 2.03 -32.34 -16.23
CA ALA A 276 3.02 -33.12 -15.49
C ALA A 276 2.76 -33.14 -13.98
N GLU A 277 2.30 -32.01 -13.41
CA GLU A 277 1.96 -31.89 -11.98
C GLU A 277 0.51 -32.33 -11.67
N GLY A 278 -0.31 -32.60 -12.70
CA GLY A 278 -1.72 -32.97 -12.53
C GLY A 278 -2.56 -31.80 -12.00
N ALA A 279 -2.15 -30.57 -12.26
CA ALA A 279 -2.88 -29.37 -11.84
C ALA A 279 -4.17 -29.18 -12.69
N ASP A 280 -5.19 -28.54 -12.11
CA ASP A 280 -6.44 -28.26 -12.82
C ASP A 280 -6.24 -27.16 -13.86
N GLY A 281 -5.31 -26.22 -13.64
CA GLY A 281 -5.03 -25.14 -14.57
C GLY A 281 -3.71 -24.42 -14.33
N GLY A 282 -3.37 -23.53 -15.26
CA GLY A 282 -2.19 -22.69 -15.21
C GLY A 282 -2.53 -21.20 -15.31
N LEU A 283 -1.75 -20.38 -14.65
CA LEU A 283 -1.83 -18.91 -14.72
C LEU A 283 -0.48 -18.35 -15.18
N VAL A 284 -0.49 -17.60 -16.28
CA VAL A 284 0.66 -16.74 -16.63
C VAL A 284 0.41 -15.37 -16.04
N ALA A 285 1.17 -14.97 -15.02
CA ALA A 285 1.18 -13.61 -14.51
C ALA A 285 2.28 -12.82 -15.23
N THR A 286 1.96 -11.65 -15.80
CA THR A 286 2.95 -10.88 -16.55
C THR A 286 2.79 -9.38 -16.39
N THR A 287 3.93 -8.67 -16.43
CA THR A 287 3.98 -7.19 -16.45
C THR A 287 3.74 -6.59 -17.84
N ASN A 288 3.36 -7.41 -18.81
CA ASN A 288 3.03 -7.00 -20.18
C ASN A 288 1.76 -7.72 -20.66
N ASP A 289 1.52 -7.74 -21.98
CA ASP A 289 0.40 -8.43 -22.60
C ASP A 289 0.77 -9.82 -23.11
N ILE A 290 -0.26 -10.61 -23.45
CA ILE A 290 -0.12 -11.81 -24.27
C ILE A 290 -0.08 -11.43 -25.77
N SER A 291 0.72 -12.13 -26.54
CA SER A 291 0.73 -11.94 -27.98
C SER A 291 -0.54 -12.53 -28.63
N PRO A 292 -1.06 -11.94 -29.73
CA PRO A 292 -2.25 -12.46 -30.42
C PRO A 292 -2.11 -13.92 -30.84
N GLY A 293 -0.89 -14.34 -31.17
CA GLY A 293 -0.65 -15.74 -31.54
C GLY A 293 -0.69 -16.69 -30.36
N ALA A 294 -0.31 -16.25 -29.16
CA ALA A 294 -0.41 -17.05 -27.94
C ALA A 294 -1.87 -17.14 -27.46
N SER A 295 -2.63 -16.04 -27.51
CA SER A 295 -4.07 -16.03 -27.19
C SER A 295 -4.85 -17.01 -28.07
N LYS A 296 -4.65 -16.93 -29.40
CA LYS A 296 -5.26 -17.88 -30.33
C LYS A 296 -4.88 -19.34 -30.06
N LEU A 297 -3.68 -19.61 -29.55
CA LEU A 297 -3.25 -20.96 -29.20
C LEU A 297 -4.02 -21.50 -27.98
N VAL A 298 -4.19 -20.67 -26.94
CA VAL A 298 -4.98 -21.02 -25.74
C VAL A 298 -6.41 -21.38 -26.15
N GLU A 299 -7.05 -20.50 -26.90
CA GLU A 299 -8.43 -20.66 -27.36
C GLU A 299 -8.60 -21.92 -28.25
N ALA A 300 -7.76 -22.04 -29.29
CA ALA A 300 -7.88 -23.11 -30.28
C ALA A 300 -7.63 -24.53 -29.74
N ARG A 301 -6.85 -24.63 -28.64
CA ARG A 301 -6.51 -25.91 -28.00
C ARG A 301 -7.24 -26.13 -26.68
N ALA A 302 -8.09 -25.21 -26.27
CA ALA A 302 -8.79 -25.24 -25.00
C ALA A 302 -7.84 -25.55 -23.80
N TYR A 303 -6.63 -24.94 -23.81
CA TYR A 303 -5.70 -25.10 -22.69
C TYR A 303 -6.31 -24.51 -21.43
N PRO A 304 -6.25 -25.17 -20.29
CA PRO A 304 -6.72 -24.62 -19.01
C PRO A 304 -5.71 -23.59 -18.48
N ILE A 305 -5.40 -22.58 -19.28
CA ILE A 305 -4.44 -21.53 -18.98
C ILE A 305 -5.11 -20.18 -19.04
N THR A 306 -5.00 -19.44 -17.95
CA THR A 306 -5.42 -18.05 -17.83
C THR A 306 -4.19 -17.15 -17.91
N VAL A 307 -4.38 -15.92 -18.38
CA VAL A 307 -3.32 -14.92 -18.42
C VAL A 307 -3.76 -13.69 -17.64
N ALA A 308 -3.02 -13.36 -16.59
CA ALA A 308 -3.09 -12.08 -15.91
C ALA A 308 -2.06 -11.16 -16.55
N ASN A 309 -2.50 -10.30 -17.44
CA ASN A 309 -1.67 -9.29 -18.08
C ASN A 309 -1.42 -8.12 -17.13
N ARG A 310 -0.69 -7.08 -17.59
CA ARG A 310 -0.37 -5.89 -16.80
C ARG A 310 -1.60 -5.25 -16.16
N ASP A 311 -2.71 -5.13 -16.91
CA ASP A 311 -3.92 -4.48 -16.40
C ASP A 311 -4.57 -5.31 -15.29
N GLU A 312 -4.56 -6.64 -15.43
CA GLU A 312 -5.05 -7.56 -14.40
C GLU A 312 -4.19 -7.50 -13.13
N VAL A 313 -2.86 -7.54 -13.28
CA VAL A 313 -1.94 -7.40 -12.14
C VAL A 313 -2.11 -6.03 -11.46
N THR A 314 -2.34 -4.97 -12.21
CA THR A 314 -2.63 -3.64 -11.66
C THR A 314 -3.94 -3.66 -10.84
N ARG A 315 -4.99 -4.38 -11.31
CA ARG A 315 -6.23 -4.58 -10.55
C ARG A 315 -5.97 -5.35 -9.24
N TRP A 316 -5.11 -6.37 -9.25
CA TRP A 316 -4.72 -7.10 -8.05
C TRP A 316 -4.09 -6.18 -7.01
N ILE A 317 -3.14 -5.36 -7.42
CA ILE A 317 -2.47 -4.39 -6.55
C ILE A 317 -3.48 -3.41 -5.95
N THR A 318 -4.37 -2.87 -6.80
CA THR A 318 -5.42 -1.94 -6.35
C THR A 318 -6.35 -2.60 -5.33
N ALA A 319 -6.76 -3.84 -5.55
CA ALA A 319 -7.62 -4.61 -4.63
C ALA A 319 -6.92 -4.96 -3.31
N MET A 320 -5.60 -5.14 -3.33
CA MET A 320 -4.79 -5.44 -2.15
C MET A 320 -4.32 -4.19 -1.39
N ARG A 321 -4.51 -2.99 -1.94
CA ARG A 321 -4.08 -1.74 -1.31
C ARG A 321 -4.74 -1.54 0.05
N ARG A 322 -3.95 -1.19 1.06
CA ARG A 322 -4.40 -0.88 2.42
C ARG A 322 -3.57 0.28 2.97
N PRO A 323 -3.88 1.53 2.61
CA PRO A 323 -3.21 2.69 3.17
C PRO A 323 -3.46 2.75 4.68
N THR A 324 -2.54 3.34 5.43
CA THR A 324 -2.60 3.42 6.91
C THR A 324 -2.73 2.09 7.67
N ALA A 325 -2.44 0.95 7.03
CA ALA A 325 -2.47 -0.34 7.70
C ALA A 325 -1.50 -0.37 8.90
N GLY A 326 -1.97 -0.87 10.05
CA GLY A 326 -1.13 -1.06 11.24
C GLY A 326 -1.17 0.07 12.27
N VAL A 327 -2.04 1.08 12.11
CA VAL A 327 -2.28 2.10 13.14
C VAL A 327 -3.47 1.68 14.01
N VAL A 328 -3.22 1.56 15.32
CA VAL A 328 -4.24 1.31 16.34
C VAL A 328 -4.29 2.52 17.27
N LEU A 329 -5.49 3.05 17.54
CA LEU A 329 -5.73 4.09 18.54
C LEU A 329 -5.62 3.53 19.96
#